data_4e373e2b28f2006a8f818f00e8d10493
#
_entry.id   4e373e2b28f2006a8f818f00e8d10493
#
_cell.length_a   1.000
_cell.length_b   1.000
_cell.length_c   1.000
_cell.angle_alpha   90.00
_cell.angle_beta   90.00
_cell.angle_gamma   90.00
#
_symmetry.space_group_name_H-M   'P 1'
#
loop_
_entity.id
_entity.type
_entity.pdbx_description
1 polymer ?
#
loop_
_entity_poly.entity_id
_entity_poly.type
_entity_poly.pdbx_seq_one_letter_code
_entity_poly.pdbx_strand_id
1 'polypeptide(L)'
;MSHVRKQIRDYLLSTITGLSTTGAKAFASRVYPLDSGKLPAVIVYTLSEDSVESAFSKRREQDRQLDAIVEGYVRALNTFDDTLDQIASEVEAAILADTTLGGLVKNVELTGTDTDYAGDSEQPVGTVRLTFRIQYRTVTGSPNSAI
;
A
#
# COMPACT_ATOMS: atom_id res chain seq x y z
N MET A 1 13.61 -15.30 -8.93
CA MET A 1 13.22 -13.88 -8.87
C MET A 1 11.74 -13.76 -8.59
N SER A 2 11.38 -12.78 -7.80
CA SER A 2 9.98 -12.55 -7.44
C SER A 2 9.25 -11.74 -8.51
N HIS A 3 7.95 -11.96 -8.63
CA HIS A 3 7.08 -11.11 -9.45
C HIS A 3 7.24 -9.64 -9.03
N VAL A 4 7.17 -8.72 -9.98
CA VAL A 4 7.33 -7.29 -9.69
C VAL A 4 6.31 -6.82 -8.65
N ARG A 5 5.09 -7.37 -8.64
CA ARG A 5 4.10 -7.05 -7.59
C ARG A 5 4.63 -7.29 -6.18
N LYS A 6 5.35 -8.40 -5.98
CA LYS A 6 5.97 -8.67 -4.68
C LYS A 6 7.08 -7.69 -4.37
N GLN A 7 7.88 -7.34 -5.37
CA GLN A 7 8.93 -6.34 -5.21
C GLN A 7 8.34 -4.98 -4.83
N ILE A 8 7.22 -4.60 -5.44
CA ILE A 8 6.49 -3.36 -5.10
C ILE A 8 5.99 -3.44 -3.66
N ARG A 9 5.35 -4.54 -3.29
CA ARG A 9 4.84 -4.74 -1.93
C ARG A 9 5.94 -4.63 -0.89
N ASP A 10 7.07 -5.26 -1.16
CA ASP A 10 8.24 -5.23 -0.26
C ASP A 10 8.79 -3.81 -0.14
N TYR A 11 8.85 -3.07 -1.25
CA TYR A 11 9.29 -1.67 -1.23
C TYR A 11 8.34 -0.80 -0.41
N LEU A 12 7.03 -0.96 -0.62
CA LEU A 12 6.02 -0.21 0.13
C LEU A 12 6.10 -0.53 1.62
N LEU A 13 6.25 -1.80 1.97
CA LEU A 13 6.38 -2.21 3.37
C LEU A 13 7.60 -1.55 4.02
N SER A 14 8.73 -1.57 3.34
CA SER A 14 9.94 -0.91 3.83
C SER A 14 9.72 0.60 4.03
N THR A 15 9.01 1.22 3.10
CA THR A 15 8.74 2.66 3.13
C THR A 15 7.85 3.06 4.31
N ILE A 16 6.84 2.24 4.64
CA ILE A 16 5.91 2.53 5.72
C ILE A 16 6.35 1.99 7.07
N THR A 17 7.46 1.28 7.15
CA THR A 17 8.05 0.83 8.40
C THR A 17 8.84 1.97 9.03
N GLY A 18 8.61 2.23 10.32
CA GLY A 18 9.33 3.28 11.04
C GLY A 18 8.69 4.66 10.99
N LEU A 19 7.42 4.77 10.60
CA LEU A 19 6.68 6.02 10.66
C LEU A 19 6.45 6.45 12.12
N SER A 20 6.27 7.75 12.34
CA SER A 20 6.19 8.31 13.70
C SER A 20 5.06 7.73 14.53
N THR A 21 3.89 7.50 13.93
CA THR A 21 2.70 7.03 14.67
C THR A 21 2.70 5.52 14.86
N THR A 22 3.09 4.76 13.84
CA THR A 22 2.99 3.29 13.85
C THR A 22 4.31 2.58 14.12
N GLY A 23 5.44 3.26 13.93
CA GLY A 23 6.76 2.71 14.19
C GLY A 23 7.02 1.45 13.38
N ALA A 24 7.53 0.42 14.04
CA ALA A 24 7.84 -0.86 13.41
C ALA A 24 6.62 -1.75 13.20
N LYS A 25 5.42 -1.29 13.55
CA LYS A 25 4.18 -2.07 13.42
C LYS A 25 3.59 -1.94 12.02
N ALA A 26 4.35 -2.41 11.03
CA ALA A 26 3.96 -2.42 9.62
C ALA A 26 4.07 -3.85 9.11
N PHE A 27 3.03 -4.32 8.41
CA PHE A 27 2.92 -5.71 7.99
C PHE A 27 2.44 -5.81 6.55
N ALA A 28 3.02 -6.73 5.78
CA ALA A 28 2.54 -7.07 4.44
C ALA A 28 1.52 -8.21 4.57
N SER A 29 0.27 -7.87 4.81
CA SER A 29 -0.78 -8.86 5.08
C SER A 29 -2.16 -8.26 4.80
N ARG A 30 -3.10 -9.13 4.44
CA ARG A 30 -4.52 -8.75 4.33
C ARG A 30 -5.25 -8.89 5.67
N VAL A 31 -4.59 -9.47 6.66
CA VAL A 31 -5.16 -9.70 7.98
C VAL A 31 -4.58 -8.67 8.93
N TYR A 32 -5.43 -7.81 9.48
CA TYR A 32 -4.96 -6.84 10.43
C TYR A 32 -4.61 -7.51 11.77
N PRO A 33 -3.65 -6.97 12.53
CA PRO A 33 -3.33 -7.52 13.84
C PRO A 33 -4.48 -7.28 14.82
N LEU A 34 -5.05 -8.39 15.33
CA LEU A 34 -6.18 -8.34 16.27
C LEU A 34 -5.76 -7.96 17.68
N ASP A 35 -4.49 -8.08 18.00
CA ASP A 35 -3.95 -7.81 19.32
C ASP A 35 -3.83 -6.29 19.52
N SER A 36 -4.49 -5.78 20.56
CA SER A 36 -4.45 -4.36 20.91
C SER A 36 -3.03 -3.84 21.18
N GLY A 37 -2.12 -4.72 21.61
CA GLY A 37 -0.71 -4.36 21.80
C GLY A 37 0.03 -4.04 20.50
N LYS A 38 -0.56 -4.39 19.36
CA LYS A 38 0.01 -4.11 18.04
C LYS A 38 -0.57 -2.87 17.37
N LEU A 39 -1.48 -2.18 18.03
CA LEU A 39 -2.07 -0.94 17.51
C LEU A 39 -1.38 0.28 18.15
N PRO A 40 -1.24 1.39 17.42
CA PRO A 40 -1.56 1.60 16.01
C PRO A 40 -0.63 0.85 15.08
N ALA A 41 -1.17 0.38 13.95
CA ALA A 41 -0.42 -0.41 12.98
C ALA A 41 -0.86 -0.08 11.56
N VAL A 42 -0.02 -0.41 10.58
CA VAL A 42 -0.34 -0.31 9.16
C VAL A 42 -0.10 -1.66 8.50
N ILE A 43 -0.95 -1.97 7.52
CA ILE A 43 -0.75 -3.13 6.66
C ILE A 43 -0.73 -2.68 5.20
N VAL A 44 -0.04 -3.42 4.35
CA VAL A 44 -0.02 -3.18 2.91
C VAL A 44 -0.30 -4.50 2.18
N TYR A 45 -1.13 -4.41 1.15
CA TYR A 45 -1.39 -5.56 0.28
C TYR A 45 -1.76 -5.05 -1.13
N THR A 46 -1.67 -5.96 -2.10
CA THR A 46 -2.08 -5.67 -3.48
C THR A 46 -3.46 -6.27 -3.70
N LEU A 47 -4.33 -5.54 -4.40
CA LEU A 47 -5.72 -5.93 -4.56
C LEU A 47 -6.00 -6.47 -5.96
N SER A 48 -5.77 -5.67 -7.00
CA SER A 48 -6.07 -6.06 -8.38
C SER A 48 -5.07 -5.41 -9.33
N GLU A 49 -4.95 -5.97 -10.53
CA GLU A 49 -4.04 -5.47 -11.53
C GLU A 49 -4.64 -5.68 -12.91
N ASP A 50 -4.57 -4.65 -13.74
CA ASP A 50 -4.93 -4.70 -15.15
C ASP A 50 -3.66 -4.66 -15.99
N SER A 51 -3.62 -5.45 -17.05
CA SER A 51 -2.48 -5.53 -17.95
C SER A 51 -2.93 -5.31 -19.38
N VAL A 52 -2.25 -4.43 -20.11
CA VAL A 52 -2.54 -4.10 -21.49
C VAL A 52 -1.26 -4.19 -22.31
N GLU A 53 -1.33 -4.85 -23.47
CA GLU A 53 -0.22 -4.87 -24.42
C GLU A 53 0.02 -3.46 -24.94
N SER A 54 1.24 -2.95 -24.79
CA SER A 54 1.56 -1.58 -25.16
C SER A 54 2.13 -1.42 -26.56
N ALA A 55 2.57 -2.53 -27.20
CA ALA A 55 3.17 -2.47 -28.52
C ALA A 55 3.09 -3.81 -29.24
N PHE A 56 2.90 -3.76 -30.58
CA PHE A 56 2.98 -4.92 -31.46
C PHE A 56 4.35 -4.96 -32.14
N SER A 57 5.40 -4.94 -31.35
CA SER A 57 6.77 -5.07 -31.86
C SER A 57 7.29 -6.49 -31.60
N LYS A 58 8.51 -6.78 -32.07
CA LYS A 58 9.15 -8.07 -31.81
C LYS A 58 9.27 -8.35 -30.32
N ARG A 59 9.38 -7.30 -29.52
CA ARG A 59 9.41 -7.37 -28.05
C ARG A 59 8.10 -6.79 -27.58
N ARG A 60 7.19 -7.66 -27.15
CA ARG A 60 5.92 -7.23 -26.59
C ARG A 60 6.12 -6.77 -25.15
N GLU A 61 5.45 -5.70 -24.80
CA GLU A 61 5.49 -5.13 -23.45
C GLU A 61 4.09 -5.02 -22.92
N GLN A 62 3.95 -5.16 -21.61
CA GLN A 62 2.68 -4.98 -20.92
C GLN A 62 2.76 -3.78 -20.00
N ASP A 63 1.84 -2.84 -20.20
CA ASP A 63 1.59 -1.78 -19.24
C ASP A 63 0.64 -2.33 -18.18
N ARG A 64 1.06 -2.24 -16.93
CA ARG A 64 0.29 -2.79 -15.82
C ARG A 64 -0.12 -1.68 -14.88
N GLN A 65 -1.33 -1.81 -14.37
CA GLN A 65 -1.93 -0.86 -13.44
C GLN A 65 -2.37 -1.65 -12.21
N LEU A 66 -1.64 -1.47 -11.12
CA LEU A 66 -1.82 -2.23 -9.90
C LEU A 66 -2.47 -1.33 -8.85
N ASP A 67 -3.51 -1.84 -8.19
CA ASP A 67 -4.06 -1.20 -7.00
C ASP A 67 -3.42 -1.82 -5.76
N ALA A 68 -2.73 -0.98 -5.01
CA ALA A 68 -2.14 -1.35 -3.72
C ALA A 68 -2.89 -0.62 -2.62
N ILE A 69 -3.14 -1.32 -1.53
CA ILE A 69 -3.89 -0.80 -0.40
C ILE A 69 -2.97 -0.70 0.81
N VAL A 70 -3.03 0.44 1.48
CA VAL A 70 -2.41 0.62 2.79
C VAL A 70 -3.53 0.92 3.78
N GLU A 71 -3.65 0.13 4.82
CA GLU A 71 -4.65 0.34 5.87
C GLU A 71 -3.96 0.64 7.19
N GLY A 72 -4.41 1.72 7.83
CA GLY A 72 -3.98 2.05 9.18
C GLY A 72 -5.06 1.69 10.18
N TYR A 73 -4.65 1.11 11.30
CA TYR A 73 -5.57 0.67 12.37
C TYR A 73 -5.19 1.32 13.67
N VAL A 74 -6.20 1.89 14.36
CA VAL A 74 -6.03 2.48 15.69
C VAL A 74 -7.15 2.01 16.60
N ARG A 75 -6.89 2.06 17.91
CA ARG A 75 -7.97 1.88 18.88
C ARG A 75 -8.89 3.10 18.82
N ALA A 76 -10.20 2.86 18.81
CA ALA A 76 -11.18 3.92 18.69
C ALA A 76 -11.37 4.62 20.04
N LEU A 77 -10.46 5.50 20.38
CA LEU A 77 -10.52 6.41 21.52
C LEU A 77 -11.07 7.77 21.04
N ASN A 78 -11.19 8.73 21.96
CA ASN A 78 -11.86 10.02 21.68
C ASN A 78 -11.29 10.81 20.50
N THR A 79 -10.02 10.59 20.16
CA THR A 79 -9.34 11.35 19.08
C THR A 79 -8.85 10.42 17.97
N PHE A 80 -9.53 9.28 17.76
CA PHE A 80 -9.04 8.30 16.80
C PHE A 80 -9.06 8.84 15.35
N ASP A 81 -9.98 9.73 14.99
CA ASP A 81 -10.00 10.35 13.68
C ASP A 81 -8.73 11.16 13.42
N ASP A 82 -8.28 11.92 14.40
CA ASP A 82 -7.04 12.69 14.30
C ASP A 82 -5.84 11.76 14.11
N THR A 83 -5.83 10.63 14.83
CA THR A 83 -4.75 9.64 14.69
C THR A 83 -4.79 8.97 13.33
N LEU A 84 -5.98 8.64 12.80
CA LEU A 84 -6.12 8.09 11.45
C LEU A 84 -5.62 9.07 10.39
N ASP A 85 -5.96 10.33 10.52
CA ASP A 85 -5.50 11.37 9.59
C ASP A 85 -3.99 11.55 9.69
N GLN A 86 -3.43 11.42 10.87
CA GLN A 86 -1.97 11.50 11.06
C GLN A 86 -1.27 10.32 10.38
N ILE A 87 -1.80 9.10 10.51
CA ILE A 87 -1.27 7.93 9.82
C ILE A 87 -1.36 8.14 8.31
N ALA A 88 -2.50 8.60 7.81
CA ALA A 88 -2.69 8.84 6.38
C ALA A 88 -1.68 9.86 5.87
N SER A 89 -1.46 10.94 6.58
CA SER A 89 -0.49 11.97 6.23
C SER A 89 0.94 11.40 6.15
N GLU A 90 1.32 10.61 7.13
CA GLU A 90 2.66 9.99 7.17
C GLU A 90 2.86 8.99 6.04
N VAL A 91 1.86 8.17 5.75
CA VAL A 91 1.90 7.19 4.67
C VAL A 91 1.97 7.88 3.31
N GLU A 92 1.11 8.87 3.08
CA GLU A 92 1.13 9.63 1.82
C GLU A 92 2.48 10.29 1.59
N ALA A 93 3.00 10.99 2.59
CA ALA A 93 4.28 11.68 2.48
C ALA A 93 5.41 10.70 2.19
N ALA A 94 5.43 9.55 2.86
CA ALA A 94 6.48 8.56 2.70
C ALA A 94 6.44 7.89 1.31
N ILE A 95 5.26 7.47 0.87
CA ILE A 95 5.13 6.76 -0.41
C ILE A 95 5.30 7.71 -1.59
N LEU A 96 4.68 8.88 -1.54
CA LEU A 96 4.71 9.82 -2.65
C LEU A 96 6.00 10.66 -2.70
N ALA A 97 6.91 10.48 -1.76
CA ALA A 97 8.23 11.09 -1.80
C ALA A 97 9.04 10.62 -3.02
N ASP A 98 8.81 9.38 -3.47
CA ASP A 98 9.40 8.84 -4.68
C ASP A 98 8.33 8.07 -5.46
N THR A 99 7.75 8.71 -6.46
CA THR A 99 6.68 8.13 -7.28
C THR A 99 7.18 7.07 -8.26
N THR A 100 8.47 6.80 -8.30
CA THR A 100 9.05 5.72 -9.10
C THR A 100 9.40 4.51 -8.26
N LEU A 101 9.26 4.58 -6.94
CA LEU A 101 9.63 3.52 -5.99
C LEU A 101 11.04 2.99 -6.27
N GLY A 102 12.00 3.91 -6.31
CA GLY A 102 13.40 3.57 -6.59
C GLY A 102 13.66 3.16 -8.02
N GLY A 103 12.81 3.56 -8.97
CA GLY A 103 12.92 3.20 -10.38
C GLY A 103 12.19 1.91 -10.75
N LEU A 104 11.50 1.29 -9.80
CA LEU A 104 10.78 0.03 -10.03
C LEU A 104 9.50 0.23 -10.84
N VAL A 105 8.84 1.38 -10.70
CA VAL A 105 7.57 1.68 -11.35
C VAL A 105 7.64 3.00 -12.11
N LYS A 106 6.64 3.25 -12.96
CA LYS A 106 6.55 4.48 -13.75
C LYS A 106 5.89 5.61 -12.97
N ASN A 107 4.88 5.28 -12.18
CA ASN A 107 4.16 6.28 -11.39
C ASN A 107 3.37 5.64 -10.26
N VAL A 108 3.17 6.40 -9.20
CA VAL A 108 2.30 6.06 -8.07
C VAL A 108 1.41 7.28 -7.80
N GLU A 109 0.11 7.05 -7.67
CA GLU A 109 -0.82 8.12 -7.29
C GLU A 109 -1.81 7.61 -6.26
N LEU A 110 -2.20 8.49 -5.34
CA LEU A 110 -3.26 8.21 -4.38
C LEU A 110 -4.60 8.44 -5.08
N THR A 111 -5.45 7.42 -5.13
CA THR A 111 -6.75 7.51 -5.83
C THR A 111 -7.94 7.56 -4.90
N GLY A 112 -7.78 7.18 -3.65
CA GLY A 112 -8.88 7.23 -2.71
C GLY A 112 -8.44 7.04 -1.27
N THR A 113 -9.23 7.59 -0.37
CA THR A 113 -9.03 7.44 1.08
C THR A 113 -10.40 7.20 1.70
N ASP A 114 -10.54 6.09 2.43
CA ASP A 114 -11.76 5.74 3.14
C ASP A 114 -11.45 5.56 4.61
N THR A 115 -12.39 5.96 5.46
CA THR A 115 -12.30 5.72 6.90
C THR A 115 -13.47 4.88 7.34
N ASP A 116 -13.24 4.02 8.33
CA ASP A 116 -14.27 3.15 8.86
C ASP A 116 -14.09 2.99 10.38
N TYR A 117 -15.15 2.54 11.03
CA TYR A 117 -15.19 2.41 12.46
C TYR A 117 -15.96 1.15 12.84
N ALA A 118 -15.30 0.22 13.51
CA ALA A 118 -15.93 -0.99 14.03
C ALA A 118 -16.16 -0.81 15.53
N GLY A 119 -17.36 -0.33 15.89
CA GLY A 119 -17.70 0.04 17.27
C GLY A 119 -18.40 -1.05 18.09
N ASP A 120 -18.68 -2.19 17.48
CA ASP A 120 -19.52 -3.23 18.10
C ASP A 120 -18.75 -4.23 18.95
N SER A 121 -17.42 -4.11 19.05
CA SER A 121 -16.60 -5.03 19.83
C SER A 121 -16.17 -4.38 21.15
N GLU A 122 -15.68 -5.20 22.08
CA GLU A 122 -15.10 -4.71 23.33
C GLU A 122 -13.86 -3.84 23.09
N GLN A 123 -13.24 -3.97 21.91
CA GLN A 123 -12.10 -3.16 21.50
C GLN A 123 -12.38 -2.55 20.14
N PRO A 124 -13.14 -1.45 20.11
CA PRO A 124 -13.46 -0.80 18.85
C PRO A 124 -12.20 -0.30 18.15
N VAL A 125 -12.18 -0.46 16.82
CA VAL A 125 -11.03 -0.13 15.97
C VAL A 125 -11.47 0.85 14.89
N GLY A 126 -10.67 1.91 14.74
CA GLY A 126 -10.79 2.81 13.60
C GLY A 126 -9.82 2.41 12.52
N THR A 127 -10.24 2.54 11.28
CA THR A 127 -9.45 2.15 10.10
C THR A 127 -9.42 3.28 9.09
N VAL A 128 -8.24 3.55 8.53
CA VAL A 128 -8.11 4.38 7.33
C VAL A 128 -7.54 3.51 6.23
N ARG A 129 -8.17 3.57 5.04
CA ARG A 129 -7.73 2.82 3.87
C ARG A 129 -7.31 3.80 2.79
N LEU A 130 -6.05 3.68 2.35
CA LEU A 130 -5.52 4.47 1.25
C LEU A 130 -5.32 3.54 0.05
N THR A 131 -5.88 3.94 -1.08
CA THR A 131 -5.72 3.19 -2.33
C THR A 131 -4.73 3.92 -3.22
N PHE A 132 -3.67 3.23 -3.59
CA PHE A 132 -2.63 3.74 -4.49
C PHE A 132 -2.71 3.01 -5.81
N ARG A 133 -2.71 3.77 -6.90
CA ARG A 133 -2.62 3.23 -8.25
C ARG A 133 -1.18 3.30 -8.70
N ILE A 134 -0.63 2.15 -9.05
CA ILE A 134 0.77 2.01 -9.40
C ILE A 134 0.86 1.53 -10.85
N GLN A 135 1.56 2.29 -11.67
CA GLN A 135 1.76 1.98 -13.09
C GLN A 135 3.18 1.51 -13.30
N TYR A 136 3.33 0.32 -13.87
CA TYR A 136 4.63 -0.22 -14.19
C TYR A 136 4.56 -1.02 -15.48
N ARG A 137 5.69 -1.42 -16.01
CA ARG A 137 5.79 -2.12 -17.28
C ARG A 137 6.70 -3.32 -17.16
N THR A 138 6.31 -4.40 -17.86
CA THR A 138 7.14 -5.60 -17.96
C THR A 138 7.17 -6.05 -19.42
N VAL A 139 8.18 -6.83 -19.79
CA VAL A 139 8.18 -7.56 -21.05
C VAL A 139 7.18 -8.71 -20.91
N THR A 140 6.39 -8.94 -21.95
CA THR A 140 5.40 -10.02 -21.96
C THR A 140 6.09 -11.36 -21.68
N GLY A 141 5.58 -12.07 -20.68
CA GLY A 141 6.17 -13.34 -20.24
C GLY A 141 7.32 -13.21 -19.25
N SER A 142 7.71 -11.97 -18.86
CA SER A 142 8.80 -11.75 -17.93
C SER A 142 8.32 -10.87 -16.75
N PRO A 143 7.44 -11.38 -15.88
CA PRO A 143 6.83 -10.56 -14.83
C PRO A 143 7.76 -10.26 -13.65
N ASN A 144 8.96 -10.79 -13.67
CA ASN A 144 9.92 -10.65 -12.57
C ASN A 144 10.85 -9.45 -12.73
N SER A 145 10.76 -8.75 -13.85
CA SER A 145 11.63 -7.61 -14.14
C SER A 145 10.81 -6.45 -14.71
N ALA A 146 10.84 -5.33 -14.00
CA ALA A 146 10.24 -4.10 -14.49
C ALA A 146 11.16 -3.42 -15.51
N ILE A 147 10.58 -2.73 -16.47
CA ILE A 147 11.34 -2.01 -17.49
C ILE A 147 10.98 -0.54 -17.56
#